data_1fe384e2e0c11856d1d90aa51a08ff32
#
_entry.id   1fe384e2e0c11856d1d90aa51a08ff32
#
_cell.length_a   1.000
_cell.length_b   1.000
_cell.length_c   1.000
_cell.angle_alpha   90.00
_cell.angle_beta   90.00
_cell.angle_gamma   90.00
#
_symmetry.space_group_name_H-M   'P 1'
#
loop_
_entity.id
_entity.type
_entity.pdbx_description
1 polymer ?
#
loop_
_entity_poly.entity_id
_entity_poly.type
_entity_poly.pdbx_seq_one_letter_code
_entity_poly.pdbx_strand_id
1 'polypeptide(L)'
;PPPPQQQTHALGGVPVRPGKASLAGQDSMKWYLKTIGKQRLLSPEEVTQLSLAVQKLLRWSRVEEELSDALGRAPSHVELAGALELQGGEAQYASELEAMQRAKSLLVSANLRLVVSIAKKYMNQGLTLQDLIQEGSLGLIKAAEKYDPALGFRLSTYATWWIRQAMTRAIADQSRTIRVPVHMHDLMNAFRKHRREFQATHGRLPTETELATRMGITEAKLRQIDCNAAVTTVSFETELSGVKGGHKAGASAGATLQSRLADVKPQPEAVQERTMMRDDLAELLRSKL
;
A
#
# COMPACT_ATOMS: atom_id res chain seq x y z
N PRO A 1 -28.34 39.98 22.41
CA PRO A 1 -28.55 39.20 21.23
C PRO A 1 -27.20 38.65 20.76
N PRO A 2 -27.10 37.34 20.54
CA PRO A 2 -25.87 36.74 20.01
C PRO A 2 -25.71 37.04 18.53
N PRO A 3 -24.47 37.09 18.00
CA PRO A 3 -24.22 37.39 16.59
C PRO A 3 -24.63 36.21 15.68
N PRO A 4 -24.97 36.45 14.40
CA PRO A 4 -25.47 35.45 13.51
C PRO A 4 -24.38 34.43 13.16
N GLN A 5 -24.72 33.16 13.29
CA GLN A 5 -23.88 32.06 12.88
C GLN A 5 -23.76 32.04 11.34
N GLN A 6 -22.58 32.34 10.84
CA GLN A 6 -22.24 32.11 9.44
C GLN A 6 -22.13 30.61 9.19
N GLN A 7 -23.07 30.09 8.41
CA GLN A 7 -23.05 28.73 7.88
C GLN A 7 -21.87 28.63 6.89
N THR A 8 -20.80 28.00 7.33
CA THR A 8 -19.72 27.55 6.44
C THR A 8 -20.25 26.39 5.62
N HIS A 9 -20.43 26.59 4.32
CA HIS A 9 -20.61 25.53 3.35
C HIS A 9 -19.36 24.66 3.34
N ALA A 10 -19.36 23.60 4.15
CA ALA A 10 -18.48 22.48 3.99
C ALA A 10 -18.86 21.78 2.68
N LEU A 11 -18.00 21.84 1.69
CA LEU A 11 -18.03 20.94 0.53
C LEU A 11 -17.96 19.52 1.07
N GLY A 12 -19.12 18.90 1.21
CA GLY A 12 -19.31 17.57 1.76
C GLY A 12 -18.71 16.53 0.84
N GLY A 13 -17.51 16.09 1.16
CA GLY A 13 -17.07 14.78 0.72
C GLY A 13 -18.05 13.76 1.30
N VAL A 14 -18.90 13.19 0.45
CA VAL A 14 -19.79 12.09 0.82
C VAL A 14 -18.90 10.98 1.38
N PRO A 15 -19.03 10.59 2.67
CA PRO A 15 -18.33 9.44 3.16
C PRO A 15 -18.87 8.22 2.39
N VAL A 16 -18.06 7.68 1.49
CA VAL A 16 -18.29 6.36 0.93
C VAL A 16 -18.32 5.43 2.12
N ARG A 17 -19.52 5.01 2.55
CA ARG A 17 -19.66 3.95 3.52
C ARG A 17 -18.97 2.74 2.91
N PRO A 18 -17.92 2.20 3.53
CA PRO A 18 -17.35 0.94 3.06
C PRO A 18 -18.52 -0.04 3.01
N GLY A 19 -18.82 -0.55 1.81
CA GLY A 19 -19.81 -1.61 1.64
C GLY A 19 -19.50 -2.66 2.69
N LYS A 20 -20.53 -3.25 3.31
CA LYS A 20 -20.42 -4.24 4.37
C LYS A 20 -19.35 -5.25 3.97
N ALA A 21 -18.13 -5.08 4.52
CA ALA A 21 -17.08 -6.06 4.36
C ALA A 21 -17.67 -7.38 4.79
N SER A 22 -17.61 -8.36 3.90
CA SER A 22 -18.21 -9.67 4.07
C SER A 22 -17.94 -10.15 5.50
N LEU A 23 -18.96 -10.56 6.23
CA LEU A 23 -18.86 -11.09 7.60
C LEU A 23 -17.75 -12.14 7.73
N ALA A 24 -17.50 -12.92 6.68
CA ALA A 24 -16.42 -13.89 6.58
C ALA A 24 -15.01 -13.28 6.78
N GLY A 25 -14.74 -12.08 6.24
CA GLY A 25 -13.44 -11.41 6.41
C GLY A 25 -13.22 -10.88 7.83
N GLN A 26 -14.27 -10.46 8.52
CA GLN A 26 -14.16 -10.00 9.91
C GLN A 26 -13.92 -11.16 10.89
N ASP A 27 -14.49 -12.34 10.63
CA ASP A 27 -14.29 -13.50 11.48
C ASP A 27 -12.88 -14.09 11.31
N SER A 28 -12.32 -14.11 10.10
CA SER A 28 -10.94 -14.55 9.86
C SER A 28 -9.92 -13.64 10.55
N MET A 29 -10.13 -12.31 10.54
CA MET A 29 -9.25 -11.36 11.22
C MET A 29 -9.35 -11.48 12.74
N LYS A 30 -10.54 -11.67 13.29
CA LYS A 30 -10.71 -11.92 14.74
C LYS A 30 -10.01 -13.20 15.17
N TRP A 31 -10.14 -14.27 14.38
CA TRP A 31 -9.46 -15.53 14.64
C TRP A 31 -7.93 -15.35 14.60
N TYR A 32 -7.40 -14.67 13.58
CA TYR A 32 -5.98 -14.37 13.44
C TYR A 32 -5.43 -13.60 14.64
N LEU A 33 -6.11 -12.51 15.06
CA LEU A 33 -5.70 -11.72 16.22
C LEU A 33 -5.75 -12.52 17.52
N LYS A 34 -6.75 -13.41 17.68
CA LYS A 34 -6.85 -14.31 18.81
C LYS A 34 -5.70 -15.34 18.84
N THR A 35 -5.34 -15.88 17.68
CA THR A 35 -4.25 -16.85 17.55
C THR A 35 -2.89 -16.23 17.86
N ILE A 36 -2.59 -15.04 17.30
CA ILE A 36 -1.35 -14.30 17.62
C ILE A 36 -1.31 -13.91 19.10
N GLY A 37 -2.46 -13.54 19.68
CA GLY A 37 -2.54 -13.15 21.08
C GLY A 37 -2.15 -14.27 22.06
N LYS A 38 -2.25 -15.54 21.65
CA LYS A 38 -1.88 -16.72 22.44
C LYS A 38 -0.39 -17.04 22.38
N GLN A 39 0.34 -16.47 21.41
CA GLN A 39 1.77 -16.71 21.27
C GLN A 39 2.54 -16.16 22.48
N ARG A 40 3.44 -16.98 23.03
CA ARG A 40 4.32 -16.61 24.14
C ARG A 40 5.30 -15.54 23.68
N LEU A 41 5.57 -14.57 24.52
CA LEU A 41 6.66 -13.62 24.33
C LEU A 41 8.01 -14.31 24.63
N LEU A 42 9.00 -14.02 23.81
CA LEU A 42 10.35 -14.55 23.96
C LEU A 42 11.15 -13.72 24.97
N SER A 43 11.99 -14.38 25.75
CA SER A 43 13.00 -13.73 26.58
C SER A 43 14.13 -13.14 25.71
N PRO A 44 14.90 -12.17 26.21
CA PRO A 44 16.05 -11.63 25.46
C PRO A 44 17.08 -12.70 25.08
N GLU A 45 17.30 -13.68 25.94
CA GLU A 45 18.21 -14.79 25.70
C GLU A 45 17.71 -15.71 24.59
N GLU A 46 16.42 -16.06 24.61
CA GLU A 46 15.77 -16.83 23.54
C GLU A 46 15.85 -16.12 22.20
N VAL A 47 15.62 -14.80 22.18
CA VAL A 47 15.75 -14.00 20.96
C VAL A 47 17.18 -14.07 20.42
N THR A 48 18.18 -13.99 21.27
CA THR A 48 19.60 -14.11 20.88
C THR A 48 19.90 -15.48 20.28
N GLN A 49 19.48 -16.56 20.93
CA GLN A 49 19.69 -17.93 20.44
C GLN A 49 19.00 -18.16 19.08
N LEU A 50 17.74 -17.76 18.98
CA LEU A 50 16.98 -17.90 17.73
C LEU A 50 17.58 -17.05 16.60
N SER A 51 18.07 -15.85 16.90
CA SER A 51 18.72 -14.98 15.92
C SER A 51 20.02 -15.55 15.39
N LEU A 52 20.84 -16.19 16.26
CA LEU A 52 22.05 -16.89 15.83
C LEU A 52 21.71 -18.09 14.92
N ALA A 53 20.64 -18.82 15.21
CA ALA A 53 20.16 -19.89 14.34
C ALA A 53 19.71 -19.34 12.96
N VAL A 54 19.01 -18.20 12.92
CA VAL A 54 18.62 -17.53 11.67
C VAL A 54 19.86 -17.07 10.88
N GLN A 55 20.86 -16.51 11.53
CA GLN A 55 22.10 -16.12 10.86
C GLN A 55 22.85 -17.33 10.29
N LYS A 56 22.85 -18.47 11.01
CA LYS A 56 23.42 -19.74 10.50
C LYS A 56 22.63 -20.20 9.24
N LEU A 57 21.32 -20.16 9.28
CA LEU A 57 20.47 -20.48 8.11
C LEU A 57 20.84 -19.62 6.89
N LEU A 58 21.02 -18.30 7.06
CA LEU A 58 21.38 -17.42 5.96
C LEU A 58 22.77 -17.67 5.39
N ARG A 59 23.72 -18.09 6.24
CA ARG A 59 25.04 -18.53 5.74
C ARG A 59 24.93 -19.78 4.91
N TRP A 60 24.11 -20.73 5.32
CA TRP A 60 23.86 -21.96 4.54
C TRP A 60 23.18 -21.67 3.21
N SER A 61 22.17 -20.77 3.20
CA SER A 61 21.54 -20.35 1.94
C SER A 61 22.51 -19.69 0.97
N ARG A 62 23.50 -18.94 1.44
CA ARG A 62 24.56 -18.38 0.58
C ARG A 62 25.44 -19.46 -0.04
N VAL A 63 25.86 -20.44 0.77
CA VAL A 63 26.64 -21.59 0.27
C VAL A 63 25.85 -22.39 -0.76
N GLU A 64 24.53 -22.52 -0.57
CA GLU A 64 23.62 -23.14 -1.53
C GLU A 64 23.56 -22.36 -2.86
N GLU A 65 23.44 -21.02 -2.80
CA GLU A 65 23.46 -20.15 -3.97
C GLU A 65 24.80 -20.25 -4.72
N GLU A 66 25.94 -20.16 -4.01
CA GLU A 66 27.29 -20.27 -4.57
C GLU A 66 27.52 -21.62 -5.26
N LEU A 67 27.06 -22.72 -4.64
CA LEU A 67 27.16 -24.05 -5.24
C LEU A 67 26.23 -24.23 -6.43
N SER A 68 25.02 -23.68 -6.37
CA SER A 68 24.07 -23.69 -7.48
C SER A 68 24.64 -22.97 -8.70
N ASP A 69 25.27 -21.81 -8.49
CA ASP A 69 25.92 -21.03 -9.55
C ASP A 69 27.13 -21.79 -10.13
N ALA A 70 27.92 -22.46 -9.29
CA ALA A 70 29.09 -23.23 -9.73
C ALA A 70 28.69 -24.51 -10.51
N LEU A 71 27.64 -25.18 -10.09
CA LEU A 71 27.16 -26.45 -10.70
C LEU A 71 26.20 -26.23 -11.89
N GLY A 72 25.62 -25.03 -12.01
CA GLY A 72 24.54 -24.74 -12.98
C GLY A 72 23.23 -25.51 -12.71
N ARG A 73 23.08 -26.11 -11.53
CA ARG A 73 21.91 -26.84 -11.05
C ARG A 73 21.74 -26.73 -9.55
N ALA A 74 20.56 -27.03 -9.05
CA ALA A 74 20.33 -27.12 -7.62
C ALA A 74 21.23 -28.23 -6.99
N PRO A 75 22.03 -27.89 -5.96
CA PRO A 75 22.89 -28.87 -5.28
C PRO A 75 22.06 -29.87 -4.48
N SER A 76 22.55 -31.12 -4.38
CA SER A 76 21.93 -32.13 -3.53
C SER A 76 22.29 -31.91 -2.05
N HIS A 77 21.48 -32.48 -1.14
CA HIS A 77 21.74 -32.36 0.30
C HIS A 77 23.11 -32.98 0.69
N VAL A 78 23.58 -33.98 -0.06
CA VAL A 78 24.90 -34.60 0.17
C VAL A 78 26.02 -33.64 -0.22
N GLU A 79 25.90 -32.94 -1.35
CA GLU A 79 26.87 -31.94 -1.81
C GLU A 79 26.92 -30.74 -0.84
N LEU A 80 25.75 -30.29 -0.35
CA LEU A 80 25.66 -29.24 0.66
C LEU A 80 26.26 -29.63 2.00
N ALA A 81 25.99 -30.87 2.45
CA ALA A 81 26.62 -31.39 3.66
C ALA A 81 28.14 -31.47 3.56
N GLY A 82 28.65 -31.84 2.36
CA GLY A 82 30.08 -31.85 2.07
C GLY A 82 30.71 -30.46 2.08
N ALA A 83 30.07 -29.49 1.43
CA ALA A 83 30.54 -28.11 1.39
C ALA A 83 30.53 -27.40 2.75
N LEU A 84 29.62 -27.80 3.64
CA LEU A 84 29.50 -27.31 5.01
C LEU A 84 30.35 -28.11 6.01
N GLU A 85 31.14 -29.10 5.53
CA GLU A 85 32.01 -29.98 6.36
C GLU A 85 31.29 -30.66 7.53
N LEU A 86 30.02 -31.07 7.31
CA LEU A 86 29.20 -31.70 8.33
C LEU A 86 29.58 -33.17 8.51
N GLN A 87 30.05 -33.56 9.68
CA GLN A 87 30.48 -34.94 9.97
C GLN A 87 29.35 -35.98 9.88
N GLY A 88 28.11 -35.58 10.17
CA GLY A 88 26.92 -36.45 10.07
C GLY A 88 26.26 -36.49 8.69
N GLY A 89 26.85 -35.89 7.66
CA GLY A 89 26.38 -35.93 6.28
C GLY A 89 24.96 -35.36 6.10
N GLU A 90 24.21 -35.96 5.18
CA GLU A 90 22.87 -35.52 4.79
C GLU A 90 21.85 -35.48 5.94
N ALA A 91 21.89 -36.48 6.84
CA ALA A 91 20.96 -36.59 7.96
C ALA A 91 21.12 -35.43 8.96
N GLN A 92 22.36 -35.04 9.23
CA GLN A 92 22.67 -33.90 10.10
C GLN A 92 22.23 -32.59 9.41
N TYR A 93 22.53 -32.44 8.12
CA TYR A 93 22.12 -31.26 7.34
C TYR A 93 20.61 -31.07 7.40
N ALA A 94 19.82 -32.10 7.08
CA ALA A 94 18.37 -32.02 7.09
C ALA A 94 17.78 -31.65 8.46
N SER A 95 18.30 -32.31 9.52
CA SER A 95 17.85 -32.03 10.91
C SER A 95 18.18 -30.61 11.36
N GLU A 96 19.38 -30.12 11.09
CA GLU A 96 19.78 -28.75 11.45
C GLU A 96 19.03 -27.70 10.62
N LEU A 97 18.83 -27.94 9.32
CA LEU A 97 18.05 -27.05 8.45
C LEU A 97 16.62 -26.89 8.98
N GLU A 98 15.97 -27.98 9.32
CA GLU A 98 14.62 -27.96 9.89
C GLU A 98 14.58 -27.23 11.24
N ALA A 99 15.57 -27.43 12.09
CA ALA A 99 15.70 -26.73 13.37
C ALA A 99 15.85 -25.22 13.18
N MET A 100 16.68 -24.78 12.23
CA MET A 100 16.89 -23.37 11.91
C MET A 100 15.64 -22.71 11.27
N GLN A 101 14.93 -23.43 10.40
CA GLN A 101 13.66 -22.96 9.82
C GLN A 101 12.57 -22.82 10.90
N ARG A 102 12.49 -23.78 11.82
CA ARG A 102 11.59 -23.69 13.00
C ARG A 102 11.97 -22.51 13.88
N ALA A 103 13.26 -22.25 14.11
CA ALA A 103 13.74 -21.10 14.86
C ALA A 103 13.34 -19.76 14.21
N LYS A 104 13.48 -19.64 12.88
CA LYS A 104 13.03 -18.46 12.11
C LYS A 104 11.53 -18.26 12.26
N SER A 105 10.75 -19.31 12.07
CA SER A 105 9.28 -19.27 12.19
C SER A 105 8.82 -18.88 13.60
N LEU A 106 9.47 -19.38 14.62
CA LEU A 106 9.19 -19.04 16.02
C LEU A 106 9.53 -17.58 16.33
N LEU A 107 10.71 -17.11 15.88
CA LEU A 107 11.14 -15.73 16.07
C LEU A 107 10.16 -14.74 15.42
N VAL A 108 9.70 -15.03 14.19
CA VAL A 108 8.72 -14.19 13.49
C VAL A 108 7.36 -14.25 14.17
N SER A 109 6.83 -15.45 14.44
CA SER A 109 5.47 -15.61 14.99
C SER A 109 5.30 -14.98 16.37
N ALA A 110 6.30 -15.06 17.24
CA ALA A 110 6.28 -14.44 18.56
C ALA A 110 6.24 -12.89 18.49
N ASN A 111 6.73 -12.31 17.39
CA ASN A 111 6.79 -10.86 17.19
C ASN A 111 5.66 -10.29 16.30
N LEU A 112 4.71 -11.09 15.79
CA LEU A 112 3.60 -10.60 14.98
C LEU A 112 2.71 -9.58 15.70
N ARG A 113 2.62 -9.64 17.03
CA ARG A 113 1.90 -8.64 17.84
C ARG A 113 2.48 -7.23 17.66
N LEU A 114 3.80 -7.10 17.46
CA LEU A 114 4.46 -5.83 17.17
C LEU A 114 3.97 -5.28 15.82
N VAL A 115 3.89 -6.14 14.78
CA VAL A 115 3.37 -5.74 13.45
C VAL A 115 1.96 -5.18 13.57
N VAL A 116 1.05 -5.88 14.27
CA VAL A 116 -0.33 -5.42 14.47
C VAL A 116 -0.39 -4.06 15.18
N SER A 117 0.46 -3.86 16.20
CA SER A 117 0.49 -2.60 16.95
C SER A 117 0.91 -1.41 16.09
N ILE A 118 1.82 -1.65 15.14
CA ILE A 118 2.27 -0.62 14.18
C ILE A 118 1.21 -0.42 13.08
N ALA A 119 0.65 -1.51 12.51
CA ALA A 119 -0.36 -1.45 11.45
C ALA A 119 -1.59 -0.63 11.85
N LYS A 120 -2.02 -0.70 13.10
CA LYS A 120 -3.13 0.11 13.63
C LYS A 120 -2.92 1.62 13.46
N LYS A 121 -1.68 2.10 13.44
CA LYS A 121 -1.36 3.53 13.26
C LYS A 121 -1.47 3.98 11.80
N TYR A 122 -1.50 3.04 10.86
CA TYR A 122 -1.55 3.29 9.42
C TYR A 122 -2.92 2.95 8.80
N MET A 123 -3.92 2.66 9.62
CA MET A 123 -5.30 2.44 9.15
C MET A 123 -5.85 3.69 8.45
N ASN A 124 -6.80 3.49 7.55
CA ASN A 124 -7.47 4.55 6.77
C ASN A 124 -6.55 5.33 5.81
N GLN A 125 -5.45 4.72 5.37
CA GLN A 125 -4.54 5.30 4.39
C GLN A 125 -4.64 4.64 3.00
N GLY A 126 -5.76 4.01 2.69
CA GLY A 126 -6.03 3.38 1.39
C GLY A 126 -5.79 1.87 1.33
N LEU A 127 -5.17 1.29 2.36
CA LEU A 127 -5.01 -0.17 2.50
C LEU A 127 -5.87 -0.72 3.64
N THR A 128 -6.29 -1.97 3.53
CA THR A 128 -6.98 -2.67 4.60
C THR A 128 -6.01 -3.04 5.73
N LEU A 129 -6.53 -3.28 6.94
CA LEU A 129 -5.68 -3.72 8.05
C LEU A 129 -5.00 -5.06 7.75
N GLN A 130 -5.64 -5.94 6.98
CA GLN A 130 -5.07 -7.23 6.55
C GLN A 130 -3.84 -7.02 5.67
N ASP A 131 -3.95 -6.18 4.65
CA ASP A 131 -2.84 -5.88 3.75
C ASP A 131 -1.67 -5.24 4.49
N LEU A 132 -1.96 -4.29 5.38
CA LEU A 132 -0.93 -3.66 6.22
C LEU A 132 -0.22 -4.67 7.12
N ILE A 133 -0.93 -5.65 7.69
CA ILE A 133 -0.32 -6.70 8.51
C ILE A 133 0.55 -7.61 7.64
N GLN A 134 0.11 -7.99 6.45
CA GLN A 134 0.91 -8.83 5.55
C GLN A 134 2.19 -8.12 5.11
N GLU A 135 2.09 -6.89 4.62
CA GLU A 135 3.27 -6.10 4.22
C GLU A 135 4.22 -5.85 5.41
N GLY A 136 3.66 -5.56 6.58
CA GLY A 136 4.43 -5.41 7.81
C GLY A 136 5.11 -6.71 8.25
N SER A 137 4.49 -7.86 8.02
CA SER A 137 5.08 -9.18 8.32
C SER A 137 6.27 -9.49 7.41
N LEU A 138 6.20 -9.11 6.12
CA LEU A 138 7.37 -9.16 5.22
C LEU A 138 8.51 -8.27 5.72
N GLY A 139 8.17 -7.09 6.23
CA GLY A 139 9.14 -6.21 6.89
C GLY A 139 9.78 -6.86 8.14
N LEU A 140 8.98 -7.52 8.97
CA LEU A 140 9.46 -8.25 10.15
C LEU A 140 10.38 -9.42 9.78
N ILE A 141 10.06 -10.18 8.73
CA ILE A 141 10.91 -11.28 8.23
C ILE A 141 12.28 -10.73 7.81
N LYS A 142 12.32 -9.65 7.02
CA LYS A 142 13.58 -8.98 6.63
C LYS A 142 14.36 -8.46 7.83
N ALA A 143 13.66 -7.97 8.85
CA ALA A 143 14.30 -7.54 10.10
C ALA A 143 14.92 -8.71 10.84
N ALA A 144 14.22 -9.85 10.97
CA ALA A 144 14.71 -11.04 11.63
C ALA A 144 15.96 -11.62 10.93
N GLU A 145 16.02 -11.56 9.61
CA GLU A 145 17.17 -11.98 8.82
C GLU A 145 18.41 -11.10 9.01
N LYS A 146 18.21 -9.78 9.11
CA LYS A 146 19.31 -8.80 9.19
C LYS A 146 19.68 -8.41 10.61
N TYR A 147 18.97 -8.91 11.60
CA TYR A 147 19.20 -8.55 13.00
C TYR A 147 20.49 -9.21 13.53
N ASP A 148 21.35 -8.40 14.14
CA ASP A 148 22.55 -8.83 14.82
C ASP A 148 22.40 -8.62 16.33
N PRO A 149 22.34 -9.72 17.13
CA PRO A 149 22.25 -9.62 18.59
C PRO A 149 23.52 -9.10 19.24
N ALA A 150 24.70 -9.18 18.57
CA ALA A 150 25.97 -8.71 19.12
C ALA A 150 26.01 -7.19 19.35
N LEU A 151 25.17 -6.43 18.62
CA LEU A 151 25.06 -4.98 18.79
C LEU A 151 24.34 -4.54 20.08
N GLY A 152 23.78 -5.45 20.86
CA GLY A 152 23.14 -5.17 22.15
C GLY A 152 21.76 -4.48 22.09
N PHE A 153 21.24 -4.16 20.91
CA PHE A 153 19.91 -3.56 20.74
C PHE A 153 18.80 -4.61 20.79
N ARG A 154 17.60 -4.22 21.22
CA ARG A 154 16.45 -5.12 21.21
C ARG A 154 15.92 -5.32 19.78
N LEU A 155 15.56 -6.56 19.45
CA LEU A 155 14.94 -6.90 18.16
C LEU A 155 13.73 -6.00 17.83
N SER A 156 12.89 -5.69 18.82
CA SER A 156 11.71 -4.83 18.62
C SER A 156 12.06 -3.43 18.14
N THR A 157 13.16 -2.84 18.60
CA THR A 157 13.65 -1.53 18.17
C THR A 157 14.07 -1.56 16.71
N TYR A 158 14.86 -2.57 16.33
CA TYR A 158 15.32 -2.76 14.96
C TYR A 158 14.18 -3.10 14.00
N ALA A 159 13.33 -4.06 14.37
CA ALA A 159 12.20 -4.51 13.55
C ALA A 159 11.17 -3.42 13.31
N THR A 160 10.94 -2.51 14.27
CA THR A 160 9.99 -1.39 14.10
C THR A 160 10.33 -0.53 12.88
N TRP A 161 11.62 -0.33 12.60
CA TRP A 161 12.04 0.45 11.43
C TRP A 161 11.69 -0.27 10.12
N TRP A 162 12.01 -1.57 10.02
CA TRP A 162 11.72 -2.38 8.83
C TRP A 162 10.23 -2.55 8.58
N ILE A 163 9.45 -2.81 9.64
CA ILE A 163 7.99 -2.93 9.56
C ILE A 163 7.38 -1.62 9.04
N ARG A 164 7.79 -0.49 9.61
CA ARG A 164 7.32 0.83 9.19
C ARG A 164 7.67 1.13 7.74
N GLN A 165 8.91 0.85 7.34
CA GLN A 165 9.38 1.03 5.98
C GLN A 165 8.57 0.19 4.98
N ALA A 166 8.32 -1.08 5.29
CA ALA A 166 7.53 -1.96 4.43
C ALA A 166 6.09 -1.45 4.27
N MET A 167 5.42 -1.09 5.38
CA MET A 167 4.05 -0.55 5.34
C MET A 167 3.96 0.77 4.58
N THR A 168 4.89 1.70 4.82
CA THR A 168 4.89 3.01 4.14
C THR A 168 5.11 2.84 2.64
N ARG A 169 6.00 1.92 2.24
CA ARG A 169 6.24 1.60 0.83
C ARG A 169 5.00 0.97 0.19
N ALA A 170 4.37 0.00 0.85
CA ALA A 170 3.15 -0.62 0.35
C ALA A 170 2.00 0.41 0.19
N ILE A 171 1.85 1.34 1.13
CA ILE A 171 0.89 2.43 1.03
C ILE A 171 1.20 3.31 -0.20
N ALA A 172 2.46 3.67 -0.43
CA ALA A 172 2.83 4.48 -1.59
C ALA A 172 2.57 3.75 -2.92
N ASP A 173 2.76 2.43 -2.95
CA ASP A 173 2.66 1.63 -4.17
C ASP A 173 1.22 1.19 -4.48
N GLN A 174 0.39 0.87 -3.46
CA GLN A 174 -0.87 0.14 -3.64
C GLN A 174 -2.11 0.89 -3.12
N SER A 175 -1.95 2.00 -2.38
CA SER A 175 -3.10 2.69 -1.76
C SER A 175 -4.03 3.39 -2.74
N ARG A 176 -3.58 3.63 -3.96
CA ARG A 176 -4.33 4.35 -5.01
C ARG A 176 -4.46 3.51 -6.27
N THR A 177 -5.64 3.53 -6.88
CA THR A 177 -5.89 2.88 -8.18
C THR A 177 -4.96 3.43 -9.27
N ILE A 178 -4.74 4.74 -9.30
CA ILE A 178 -3.73 5.38 -10.15
C ILE A 178 -2.50 5.60 -9.29
N ARG A 179 -1.43 4.83 -9.58
CA ARG A 179 -0.17 4.90 -8.83
C ARG A 179 0.45 6.29 -8.93
N VAL A 180 0.87 6.81 -7.79
CA VAL A 180 1.61 8.08 -7.68
C VAL A 180 3.05 7.79 -7.21
N PRO A 181 4.08 8.45 -7.76
CA PRO A 181 5.46 8.28 -7.32
C PRO A 181 5.66 8.57 -5.83
N VAL A 182 6.59 7.86 -5.19
CA VAL A 182 6.85 7.96 -3.73
C VAL A 182 7.14 9.40 -3.30
N HIS A 183 7.98 10.14 -4.05
CA HIS A 183 8.30 11.53 -3.71
C HIS A 183 7.08 12.45 -3.70
N MET A 184 6.05 12.16 -4.50
CA MET A 184 4.79 12.92 -4.47
C MET A 184 3.97 12.57 -3.23
N HIS A 185 4.00 11.30 -2.75
CA HIS A 185 3.40 10.94 -1.47
C HIS A 185 4.04 11.71 -0.30
N ASP A 186 5.35 11.87 -0.30
CA ASP A 186 6.08 12.61 0.73
C ASP A 186 5.68 14.09 0.71
N LEU A 187 5.59 14.69 -0.49
CA LEU A 187 5.12 16.07 -0.65
C LEU A 187 3.66 16.25 -0.20
N MET A 188 2.77 15.31 -0.55
CA MET A 188 1.36 15.34 -0.09
C MET A 188 1.25 15.18 1.44
N ASN A 189 2.09 14.35 2.05
CA ASN A 189 2.13 14.17 3.50
C ASN A 189 2.67 15.42 4.19
N ALA A 190 3.72 16.05 3.67
CA ALA A 190 4.25 17.32 4.14
C ALA A 190 3.19 18.44 4.01
N PHE A 191 2.50 18.53 2.88
CA PHE A 191 1.39 19.46 2.65
C PHE A 191 0.30 19.32 3.71
N ARG A 192 -0.20 18.08 3.93
CA ARG A 192 -1.22 17.82 4.96
C ARG A 192 -0.74 18.13 6.37
N LYS A 193 0.54 17.90 6.66
CA LYS A 193 1.16 18.22 7.95
C LYS A 193 1.21 19.72 8.17
N HIS A 194 1.79 20.49 7.26
CA HIS A 194 1.91 21.94 7.37
C HIS A 194 0.54 22.63 7.42
N ARG A 195 -0.44 22.14 6.64
CA ARG A 195 -1.82 22.66 6.69
C ARG A 195 -2.45 22.47 8.08
N ARG A 196 -2.29 21.30 8.70
CA ARG A 196 -2.81 21.00 10.04
C ARG A 196 -2.10 21.82 11.12
N GLU A 197 -0.79 21.94 11.05
CA GLU A 197 0.01 22.74 11.99
C GLU A 197 -0.38 24.21 11.93
N PHE A 198 -0.54 24.77 10.72
CA PHE A 198 -0.97 26.15 10.55
C PHE A 198 -2.38 26.38 11.13
N GLN A 199 -3.30 25.48 10.83
CA GLN A 199 -4.66 25.56 11.37
C GLN A 199 -4.68 25.47 12.90
N ALA A 200 -3.85 24.61 13.50
CA ALA A 200 -3.74 24.49 14.96
C ALA A 200 -3.17 25.77 15.61
N THR A 201 -2.23 26.46 14.93
CA THR A 201 -1.57 27.65 15.47
C THR A 201 -2.41 28.93 15.28
N HIS A 202 -3.08 29.07 14.12
CA HIS A 202 -3.75 30.32 13.74
C HIS A 202 -5.29 30.23 13.75
N GLY A 203 -5.86 29.05 14.01
CA GLY A 203 -7.31 28.82 14.03
C GLY A 203 -8.01 28.95 12.66
N ARG A 204 -7.26 29.24 11.57
CA ARG A 204 -7.76 29.37 10.20
C ARG A 204 -6.98 28.48 9.22
N LEU A 205 -7.56 28.24 8.05
CA LEU A 205 -6.83 27.58 6.98
C LEU A 205 -5.77 28.53 6.38
N PRO A 206 -4.58 28.01 6.01
CA PRO A 206 -3.56 28.80 5.33
C PRO A 206 -3.99 29.17 3.91
N THR A 207 -3.53 30.32 3.42
CA THR A 207 -3.61 30.69 2.01
C THR A 207 -2.57 29.88 1.19
N GLU A 208 -2.75 29.83 -0.12
CA GLU A 208 -1.81 29.13 -1.01
C GLU A 208 -0.38 29.72 -0.89
N THR A 209 -0.28 31.05 -0.83
CA THR A 209 0.99 31.78 -0.68
C THR A 209 1.71 31.47 0.63
N GLU A 210 0.97 31.48 1.76
CA GLU A 210 1.51 31.14 3.08
C GLU A 210 2.02 29.72 3.14
N LEU A 211 1.28 28.78 2.55
CA LEU A 211 1.64 27.37 2.54
C LEU A 211 2.83 27.09 1.62
N ALA A 212 2.86 27.72 0.44
CA ALA A 212 3.97 27.62 -0.50
C ALA A 212 5.27 28.14 0.12
N THR A 213 5.23 29.30 0.77
CA THR A 213 6.37 29.89 1.48
C THR A 213 6.85 28.96 2.60
N ARG A 214 5.94 28.38 3.40
CA ARG A 214 6.28 27.49 4.52
C ARG A 214 6.89 26.17 4.05
N MET A 215 6.48 25.67 2.88
CA MET A 215 7.02 24.45 2.27
C MET A 215 8.26 24.69 1.39
N GLY A 216 8.60 25.95 1.09
CA GLY A 216 9.72 26.29 0.22
C GLY A 216 9.51 25.88 -1.24
N ILE A 217 8.26 25.89 -1.74
CA ILE A 217 7.88 25.49 -3.10
C ILE A 217 7.14 26.61 -3.81
N THR A 218 7.07 26.54 -5.13
CA THR A 218 6.29 27.48 -5.93
C THR A 218 4.78 27.23 -5.79
N GLU A 219 3.96 28.27 -5.93
CA GLU A 219 2.50 28.15 -5.88
C GLU A 219 1.95 27.19 -6.94
N ALA A 220 2.53 27.22 -8.16
CA ALA A 220 2.13 26.31 -9.24
C ALA A 220 2.31 24.84 -8.84
N LYS A 221 3.45 24.53 -8.19
CA LYS A 221 3.73 23.17 -7.68
C LYS A 221 2.81 22.79 -6.51
N LEU A 222 2.48 23.77 -5.65
CA LEU A 222 1.52 23.56 -4.57
C LEU A 222 0.13 23.18 -5.11
N ARG A 223 -0.38 23.90 -6.11
CA ARG A 223 -1.67 23.59 -6.77
C ARG A 223 -1.67 22.20 -7.39
N GLN A 224 -0.56 21.81 -8.04
CA GLN A 224 -0.41 20.45 -8.56
C GLN A 224 -0.48 19.38 -7.47
N ILE A 225 0.15 19.63 -6.32
CA ILE A 225 0.11 18.71 -5.17
C ILE A 225 -1.31 18.62 -4.60
N ASP A 226 -2.02 19.75 -4.46
CA ASP A 226 -3.38 19.78 -3.94
C ASP A 226 -4.36 19.07 -4.88
N CYS A 227 -4.27 19.32 -6.20
CA CYS A 227 -5.03 18.57 -7.20
C CYS A 227 -4.78 17.07 -7.09
N ASN A 228 -3.52 16.63 -7.04
CA ASN A 228 -3.18 15.21 -6.92
C ASN A 228 -3.65 14.60 -5.60
N ALA A 229 -3.68 15.38 -4.52
CA ALA A 229 -4.18 14.94 -3.23
C ALA A 229 -5.71 14.78 -3.20
N ALA A 230 -6.44 15.60 -3.98
CA ALA A 230 -7.89 15.63 -4.07
C ALA A 230 -8.48 14.56 -5.02
N VAL A 231 -7.68 14.04 -5.98
CA VAL A 231 -8.16 13.03 -6.94
C VAL A 231 -8.58 11.76 -6.21
N THR A 232 -9.86 11.45 -6.31
CA THR A 232 -10.45 10.19 -5.87
C THR A 232 -11.08 9.48 -7.07
N THR A 233 -10.86 8.18 -7.19
CA THR A 233 -11.50 7.36 -8.21
C THR A 233 -12.88 6.92 -7.74
N VAL A 234 -13.88 7.00 -8.64
CA VAL A 234 -15.25 6.60 -8.37
C VAL A 234 -15.63 5.53 -9.39
N SER A 235 -16.42 4.53 -8.99
CA SER A 235 -16.91 3.51 -9.91
C SER A 235 -17.93 4.10 -10.88
N PHE A 236 -17.88 3.69 -12.15
CA PHE A 236 -18.91 4.03 -13.15
C PHE A 236 -20.29 3.48 -12.82
N GLU A 237 -20.34 2.38 -12.05
CA GLU A 237 -21.60 1.76 -11.61
C GLU A 237 -22.20 2.44 -10.38
N THR A 238 -21.56 3.51 -9.87
CA THR A 238 -22.12 4.26 -8.73
C THR A 238 -23.48 4.83 -9.11
N GLU A 239 -24.52 4.44 -8.37
CA GLU A 239 -25.84 5.00 -8.55
C GLU A 239 -25.84 6.49 -8.20
N LEU A 240 -26.35 7.31 -9.11
CA LEU A 240 -26.59 8.72 -8.88
C LEU A 240 -27.84 8.85 -8.00
N SER A 241 -27.69 8.62 -6.69
CA SER A 241 -28.74 8.89 -5.72
C SER A 241 -29.14 10.35 -5.83
N GLY A 242 -30.40 10.60 -6.19
CA GLY A 242 -30.91 11.95 -6.36
C GLY A 242 -30.53 12.85 -5.19
N VAL A 243 -29.96 14.01 -5.50
CA VAL A 243 -29.79 15.11 -4.56
C VAL A 243 -31.12 15.31 -3.82
N LYS A 244 -31.12 15.05 -2.53
CA LYS A 244 -32.25 15.37 -1.65
C LYS A 244 -32.41 16.89 -1.65
N GLY A 245 -33.22 17.40 -2.53
CA GLY A 245 -33.55 18.83 -2.56
C GLY A 245 -34.25 19.23 -3.85
N GLY A 246 -35.56 19.14 -3.88
CA GLY A 246 -36.41 19.94 -4.78
C GLY A 246 -36.81 19.31 -6.09
N HIS A 247 -38.10 18.98 -6.19
CA HIS A 247 -38.93 18.82 -7.38
C HIS A 247 -38.64 17.71 -8.40
N LYS A 248 -39.55 16.78 -8.40
CA LYS A 248 -39.99 15.84 -9.43
C LYS A 248 -39.46 16.14 -10.85
N ALA A 249 -38.49 15.41 -11.29
CA ALA A 249 -38.38 15.01 -12.67
C ALA A 249 -37.89 13.56 -12.67
N GLY A 250 -38.63 12.64 -13.30
CA GLY A 250 -38.49 11.21 -13.33
C GLY A 250 -37.06 10.72 -13.64
N ALA A 251 -36.18 10.80 -12.64
CA ALA A 251 -34.92 10.11 -12.69
C ALA A 251 -35.24 8.66 -12.41
N SER A 252 -35.16 7.81 -13.42
CA SER A 252 -35.31 6.38 -13.31
C SER A 252 -34.41 5.89 -12.18
N ALA A 253 -35.03 5.27 -11.17
CA ALA A 253 -34.31 4.56 -10.11
C ALA A 253 -33.30 3.63 -10.80
N GLY A 254 -31.99 3.83 -10.52
CA GLY A 254 -30.94 3.01 -11.12
C GLY A 254 -30.07 3.70 -12.17
N ALA A 255 -30.17 5.01 -12.40
CA ALA A 255 -29.23 5.71 -13.28
C ALA A 255 -27.82 5.70 -12.68
N THR A 256 -26.87 5.08 -13.37
CA THR A 256 -25.47 5.03 -13.00
C THR A 256 -24.68 6.21 -13.60
N LEU A 257 -23.48 6.48 -13.04
CA LEU A 257 -22.58 7.49 -13.59
C LEU A 257 -22.26 7.22 -15.07
N GLN A 258 -22.13 5.94 -15.44
CA GLN A 258 -21.88 5.50 -16.83
C GLN A 258 -22.99 5.95 -17.79
N SER A 259 -24.24 5.89 -17.38
CA SER A 259 -25.37 6.26 -18.24
C SER A 259 -25.43 7.77 -18.60
N ARG A 260 -24.68 8.61 -17.87
CA ARG A 260 -24.60 10.05 -18.11
C ARG A 260 -23.35 10.49 -18.87
N LEU A 261 -22.38 9.60 -19.06
CA LEU A 261 -21.18 9.92 -19.83
C LEU A 261 -21.48 9.72 -21.31
N ALA A 262 -21.45 10.83 -22.08
CA ALA A 262 -21.57 10.78 -23.53
C ALA A 262 -20.26 10.25 -24.15
N ASP A 263 -20.38 9.43 -25.19
CA ASP A 263 -19.23 9.03 -26.00
C ASP A 263 -18.72 10.25 -26.79
N VAL A 264 -17.40 10.49 -26.73
CA VAL A 264 -16.73 11.60 -27.43
C VAL A 264 -16.48 11.24 -28.90
N LYS A 265 -16.67 10.00 -29.30
CA LYS A 265 -16.48 9.57 -30.67
C LYS A 265 -17.53 10.21 -31.56
N PRO A 266 -17.15 10.60 -32.79
CA PRO A 266 -18.13 11.15 -33.76
C PRO A 266 -19.20 10.11 -34.04
N GLN A 267 -20.45 10.56 -34.17
CA GLN A 267 -21.59 9.73 -34.51
C GLN A 267 -21.34 9.01 -35.83
N PRO A 268 -21.84 7.77 -36.01
CA PRO A 268 -21.68 7.02 -37.27
C PRO A 268 -22.08 7.81 -38.51
N GLU A 269 -23.13 8.60 -38.41
CA GLU A 269 -23.61 9.48 -39.48
C GLU A 269 -22.55 10.53 -39.89
N ALA A 270 -21.93 11.19 -38.92
CA ALA A 270 -20.86 12.18 -39.18
C ALA A 270 -19.58 11.54 -39.75
N VAL A 271 -19.29 10.28 -39.41
CA VAL A 271 -18.17 9.54 -40.02
C VAL A 271 -18.50 9.18 -41.48
N GLN A 272 -19.75 8.79 -41.75
CA GLN A 272 -20.18 8.42 -43.08
C GLN A 272 -20.21 9.65 -43.99
N GLU A 273 -20.77 10.78 -43.56
CA GLU A 273 -20.75 12.03 -44.29
C GLU A 273 -19.34 12.49 -44.67
N ARG A 274 -18.39 12.41 -43.75
CA ARG A 274 -17.00 12.75 -44.02
C ARG A 274 -16.38 11.79 -45.06
N THR A 275 -16.72 10.50 -44.99
CA THR A 275 -16.21 9.50 -45.94
C THR A 275 -16.76 9.76 -47.33
N MET A 276 -18.09 9.99 -47.46
CA MET A 276 -18.73 10.32 -48.73
C MET A 276 -18.16 11.63 -49.33
N MET A 277 -18.04 12.68 -48.51
CA MET A 277 -17.48 13.97 -48.98
C MET A 277 -16.01 13.81 -49.46
N ARG A 278 -15.24 12.97 -48.80
CA ARG A 278 -13.84 12.66 -49.21
C ARG A 278 -13.82 11.91 -50.53
N ASP A 279 -14.71 10.97 -50.73
CA ASP A 279 -14.78 10.14 -51.94
C ASP A 279 -15.28 10.98 -53.11
N ASP A 280 -16.30 11.83 -52.92
CA ASP A 280 -16.78 12.80 -53.91
C ASP A 280 -15.69 13.81 -54.33
N LEU A 281 -14.94 14.34 -53.36
CA LEU A 281 -13.79 15.20 -53.65
C LEU A 281 -12.68 14.48 -54.44
N ALA A 282 -12.41 13.23 -54.11
CA ALA A 282 -11.41 12.41 -54.82
C ALA A 282 -11.85 12.13 -56.26
N GLU A 283 -13.17 11.93 -56.51
CA GLU A 283 -13.72 11.73 -57.87
C GLU A 283 -13.65 13.01 -58.68
N LEU A 284 -14.03 14.15 -58.07
CA LEU A 284 -13.93 15.47 -58.74
C LEU A 284 -12.47 15.83 -59.08
N LEU A 285 -11.51 15.50 -58.26
CA LEU A 285 -10.11 15.73 -58.55
C LEU A 285 -9.59 14.83 -59.67
N ARG A 286 -10.06 13.58 -59.75
CA ARG A 286 -9.70 12.65 -60.83
C ARG A 286 -10.32 13.03 -62.17
N SER A 287 -11.50 13.65 -62.15
CA SER A 287 -12.21 14.08 -63.38
C SER A 287 -11.69 15.37 -64.00
N LYS A 288 -10.89 16.14 -63.25
CA LYS A 288 -10.31 17.43 -63.68
C LYS A 288 -8.80 17.38 -63.93
N LEU A 289 -8.15 16.29 -63.64
CA LEU A 289 -6.78 15.96 -64.02
C LEU A 289 -6.78 15.00 -65.21
#